data_2081cb0e4a4ee7a16404c35cfdafab9b
#
_entry.id   2081cb0e4a4ee7a16404c35cfdafab9b
#
_cell.length_a   1.000
_cell.length_b   1.000
_cell.length_c   1.000
_cell.angle_alpha   90.00
_cell.angle_beta   90.00
_cell.angle_gamma   90.00
#
_symmetry.space_group_name_H-M   'P 1'
#
loop_
_entity.id
_entity.type
_entity.pdbx_description
1 polymer ?
#
loop_
_entity_poly.entity_id
_entity_poly.type
_entity_poly.pdbx_seq_one_letter_code
_entity_poly.pdbx_strand_id
1 'polypeptide(L)'
;KPSYSFGWDWGIDVANAGIWREIGIDSWSGVRIASVRPLVDVTADGTGLLNVHVEIERAGKGRVMSPYDSHPVRQAVPVHAEISGFGTNLSVDGVVAEGRNEAVLTIAVPEAKLWWPVGYGDQPLYDVDVTAGDAKEAFWNGHVGFRTVHVDTRADNIGRPFQIYVNDVPVHAHGYNWIPDDAFISRVSQRDYERGIRDLVESNSNMVRAWGGGIYESDEFYDLCDEYGIMVWQDFMLACAAYPEDAETKAEVEAEAREHITRLSEHASLIVWNGSNENYVAYSEWGGYKQALRDDDRKPNAYGYGEKPWGDYYYSELFPSLLAELDPSRSAYLPSSPMSFTKFTGANLDTDGTMHIWDAWNRADYTVYAQYTPRFADEFGYQAPPAWSTLTGAVHDGKLEPFG
;
A
#
# COMPACT_ATOMS: atom_id res chain seq x y z
N LYS A 1 9.35 6.07 12.74
CA LYS A 1 8.39 5.83 13.83
C LYS A 1 7.00 6.21 13.37
N PRO A 2 5.98 5.35 13.55
CA PRO A 2 4.64 5.68 13.09
C PRO A 2 4.06 6.88 13.85
N SER A 3 3.26 7.67 13.15
CA SER A 3 2.70 8.92 13.70
C SER A 3 1.84 8.68 14.93
N TYR A 4 1.05 7.59 14.96
CA TYR A 4 0.17 7.27 16.09
C TYR A 4 0.89 6.99 17.40
N SER A 5 2.18 6.61 17.38
CA SER A 5 2.98 6.37 18.60
C SER A 5 3.17 7.61 19.47
N PHE A 6 2.92 8.80 18.92
CA PHE A 6 2.99 10.08 19.64
C PHE A 6 1.62 10.56 20.14
N GLY A 7 0.66 9.65 20.22
CA GLY A 7 -0.71 9.93 20.54
C GLY A 7 -1.56 10.26 19.32
N TRP A 8 -2.81 9.82 19.34
CA TRP A 8 -3.84 10.14 18.38
C TRP A 8 -5.18 10.27 19.10
N ASP A 9 -6.22 10.76 18.45
CA ASP A 9 -7.54 10.91 19.06
C ASP A 9 -8.22 9.58 19.45
N TRP A 10 -7.69 8.45 18.99
CA TRP A 10 -8.08 7.08 19.35
C TRP A 10 -6.94 6.27 19.99
N GLY A 11 -5.71 6.76 19.98
CA GLY A 11 -4.50 6.03 20.39
C GLY A 11 -3.80 6.68 21.58
N ILE A 12 -3.17 5.87 22.41
CA ILE A 12 -2.35 6.33 23.54
C ILE A 12 -1.01 6.87 23.06
N ASP A 13 -0.44 7.83 23.80
CA ASP A 13 0.94 8.31 23.58
C ASP A 13 1.92 7.31 24.20
N VAL A 14 2.47 6.43 23.37
CA VAL A 14 3.51 5.46 23.73
C VAL A 14 4.59 5.45 22.65
N ALA A 15 5.52 6.39 22.77
CA ALA A 15 6.66 6.51 21.87
C ALA A 15 7.77 5.53 22.27
N ASN A 16 7.60 4.25 21.97
CA ASN A 16 8.64 3.24 22.19
C ASN A 16 9.77 3.34 21.14
N ALA A 17 10.91 2.74 21.41
CA ALA A 17 12.04 2.59 20.50
C ALA A 17 12.74 1.26 20.73
N GLY A 18 13.18 0.65 19.65
CA GLY A 18 13.91 -0.62 19.69
C GLY A 18 13.88 -1.34 18.35
N ILE A 19 14.59 -2.46 18.31
CA ILE A 19 14.51 -3.43 17.23
C ILE A 19 13.24 -4.25 17.47
N TRP A 20 12.25 -4.14 16.58
CA TRP A 20 10.93 -4.76 16.76
C TRP A 20 10.62 -5.88 15.76
N ARG A 21 11.46 -6.04 14.74
CA ARG A 21 11.48 -7.18 13.81
C ARG A 21 12.71 -8.02 14.08
N GLU A 22 12.76 -9.21 13.50
CA GLU A 22 13.93 -10.08 13.57
C GLU A 22 15.17 -9.37 13.04
N ILE A 23 16.31 -9.65 13.68
CA ILE A 23 17.63 -9.19 13.25
C ILE A 23 18.57 -10.39 13.16
N GLY A 24 19.32 -10.46 12.08
CA GLY A 24 20.24 -11.54 11.82
C GLY A 24 21.46 -11.08 11.02
N ILE A 25 22.34 -12.03 10.78
CA ILE A 25 23.47 -11.87 9.86
C ILE A 25 23.24 -12.82 8.69
N ASP A 26 23.08 -12.26 7.51
CA ASP A 26 23.06 -13.02 6.27
C ASP A 26 24.48 -13.14 5.71
N SER A 27 24.91 -14.37 5.42
CA SER A 27 26.23 -14.66 4.88
C SER A 27 26.09 -15.52 3.62
N TRP A 28 26.59 -15.01 2.52
CA TRP A 28 26.46 -15.65 1.22
C TRP A 28 27.71 -15.48 0.37
N SER A 29 27.86 -16.36 -0.64
CA SER A 29 28.94 -16.33 -1.63
C SER A 29 28.34 -16.52 -3.02
N GLY A 30 29.03 -16.07 -4.06
CA GLY A 30 28.51 -16.16 -5.42
C GLY A 30 27.45 -15.08 -5.70
N VAL A 31 26.18 -15.45 -5.74
CA VAL A 31 25.06 -14.60 -6.06
C VAL A 31 23.97 -14.73 -5.00
N ARG A 32 23.28 -13.64 -4.69
CA ARG A 32 21.99 -13.67 -4.00
C ARG A 32 20.93 -12.89 -4.80
N ILE A 33 19.70 -13.27 -4.65
CA ILE A 33 18.55 -12.47 -5.09
C ILE A 33 18.37 -11.34 -4.07
N ALA A 34 18.44 -10.10 -4.54
CA ALA A 34 18.24 -8.91 -3.70
C ALA A 34 16.76 -8.58 -3.58
N SER A 35 16.02 -8.67 -4.68
CA SER A 35 14.57 -8.49 -4.73
C SER A 35 13.96 -9.22 -5.93
N VAL A 36 12.66 -9.53 -5.80
CA VAL A 36 11.82 -10.01 -6.90
C VAL A 36 10.54 -9.20 -6.92
N ARG A 37 10.13 -8.75 -8.11
CA ARG A 37 8.83 -8.09 -8.35
C ARG A 37 8.08 -8.87 -9.43
N PRO A 38 7.14 -9.74 -9.06
CA PRO A 38 6.37 -10.56 -9.99
C PRO A 38 5.11 -9.80 -10.44
N LEU A 39 5.28 -8.91 -11.42
CA LEU A 39 4.20 -8.05 -11.90
C LEU A 39 3.29 -8.81 -12.86
N VAL A 40 1.99 -8.74 -12.61
CA VAL A 40 0.98 -9.41 -13.42
C VAL A 40 0.16 -8.44 -14.26
N ASP A 41 -0.29 -8.92 -15.42
CA ASP A 41 -1.28 -8.28 -16.27
C ASP A 41 -2.16 -9.36 -16.94
N VAL A 42 -3.27 -8.97 -17.54
CA VAL A 42 -4.17 -9.86 -18.26
C VAL A 42 -4.52 -9.25 -19.60
N THR A 43 -4.23 -9.96 -20.67
CA THR A 43 -4.55 -9.54 -22.02
C THR A 43 -6.03 -9.70 -22.34
N ALA A 44 -6.51 -9.04 -23.39
CA ALA A 44 -7.93 -9.07 -23.78
C ALA A 44 -8.44 -10.48 -24.16
N ASP A 45 -7.57 -11.41 -24.47
CA ASP A 45 -7.93 -12.82 -24.77
C ASP A 45 -7.90 -13.73 -23.52
N GLY A 46 -7.65 -13.16 -22.33
CA GLY A 46 -7.61 -13.89 -21.07
C GLY A 46 -6.26 -14.55 -20.76
N THR A 47 -5.20 -14.23 -21.52
CA THR A 47 -3.86 -14.70 -21.19
C THR A 47 -3.29 -13.87 -20.05
N GLY A 48 -2.89 -14.52 -18.96
CA GLY A 48 -2.13 -13.90 -17.88
C GLY A 48 -0.69 -13.67 -18.32
N LEU A 49 -0.17 -12.48 -18.09
CA LEU A 49 1.25 -12.15 -18.29
C LEU A 49 1.90 -11.96 -16.94
N LEU A 50 2.92 -12.75 -16.63
CA LEU A 50 3.76 -12.60 -15.46
C LEU A 50 5.13 -12.07 -15.90
N ASN A 51 5.48 -10.86 -15.47
CA ASN A 51 6.77 -10.23 -15.66
C ASN A 51 7.57 -10.27 -14.35
N VAL A 52 8.49 -11.20 -14.24
CA VAL A 52 9.33 -11.38 -13.05
C VAL A 52 10.58 -10.52 -13.18
N HIS A 53 10.62 -9.43 -12.44
CA HIS A 53 11.80 -8.58 -12.30
C HIS A 53 12.68 -9.17 -11.21
N VAL A 54 13.86 -9.64 -11.58
CA VAL A 54 14.81 -10.27 -10.66
C VAL A 54 16.01 -9.37 -10.49
N GLU A 55 16.24 -8.85 -9.31
CA GLU A 55 17.44 -8.09 -8.97
C GLU A 55 18.40 -8.98 -8.17
N ILE A 56 19.68 -8.95 -8.52
CA ILE A 56 20.72 -9.76 -7.88
C ILE A 56 21.85 -8.91 -7.33
N GLU A 57 22.49 -9.45 -6.31
CA GLU A 57 23.79 -9.00 -5.83
C GLU A 57 24.85 -10.08 -6.01
N ARG A 58 26.05 -9.67 -6.43
CA ARG A 58 27.20 -10.56 -6.60
C ARG A 58 28.19 -10.39 -5.46
N ALA A 59 28.61 -11.49 -4.84
CA ALA A 59 29.70 -11.49 -3.88
C ALA A 59 31.06 -11.31 -4.60
N GLY A 60 32.04 -10.79 -3.89
CA GLY A 60 33.42 -10.71 -4.35
C GLY A 60 34.00 -9.30 -4.38
N LYS A 61 35.17 -9.13 -5.02
CA LYS A 61 35.96 -7.89 -5.00
C LYS A 61 35.25 -6.65 -5.55
N GLY A 62 34.22 -6.83 -6.33
CA GLY A 62 33.43 -5.73 -6.87
C GLY A 62 32.48 -5.08 -5.89
N ARG A 63 32.26 -5.64 -4.70
CA ARG A 63 31.36 -5.12 -3.68
C ARG A 63 32.02 -4.15 -2.69
N VAL A 64 33.29 -4.33 -2.43
CA VAL A 64 34.07 -3.35 -1.68
C VAL A 64 34.50 -2.27 -2.67
N MET A 65 33.76 -1.17 -2.66
CA MET A 65 34.09 0.03 -3.42
C MET A 65 35.39 0.62 -2.91
N SER A 66 36.52 -0.03 -3.31
CA SER A 66 37.81 0.67 -3.27
C SER A 66 37.81 1.66 -4.43
N PRO A 67 38.18 2.93 -4.21
CA PRO A 67 38.34 3.90 -5.29
C PRO A 67 39.35 3.45 -6.36
N TYR A 68 40.07 2.37 -6.07
CA TYR A 68 41.08 1.77 -6.96
C TYR A 68 40.61 0.46 -7.59
N ASP A 69 39.44 -0.07 -7.26
CA ASP A 69 38.89 -1.32 -7.79
C ASP A 69 37.91 -0.99 -8.93
N SER A 70 38.50 -0.83 -10.14
CA SER A 70 37.77 -0.35 -11.32
C SER A 70 36.88 -1.40 -12.01
N HIS A 71 36.80 -2.64 -11.49
CA HIS A 71 36.06 -3.72 -12.17
C HIS A 71 35.18 -4.50 -11.20
N PRO A 72 33.85 -4.17 -11.13
CA PRO A 72 32.90 -5.05 -10.49
C PRO A 72 32.96 -6.44 -11.16
N VAL A 73 32.72 -7.51 -10.39
CA VAL A 73 32.53 -8.85 -10.96
C VAL A 73 31.35 -8.78 -11.91
N ARG A 74 31.62 -8.86 -13.21
CA ARG A 74 30.66 -8.57 -14.29
C ARG A 74 30.14 -9.83 -14.98
N GLN A 75 30.32 -11.01 -14.40
CA GLN A 75 29.85 -12.23 -15.04
C GLN A 75 28.34 -12.20 -15.22
N ALA A 76 27.88 -12.67 -16.37
CA ALA A 76 26.47 -12.96 -16.59
C ALA A 76 26.02 -14.03 -15.60
N VAL A 77 24.81 -13.89 -15.08
CA VAL A 77 24.23 -14.80 -14.08
C VAL A 77 22.95 -15.41 -14.64
N PRO A 78 22.88 -16.75 -14.76
CA PRO A 78 21.64 -17.39 -15.16
C PRO A 78 20.58 -17.18 -14.10
N VAL A 79 19.35 -16.96 -14.54
CA VAL A 79 18.15 -16.85 -13.72
C VAL A 79 17.05 -17.70 -14.32
N HIS A 80 16.22 -18.28 -13.46
CA HIS A 80 15.13 -19.13 -13.86
C HIS A 80 13.88 -18.74 -13.06
N ALA A 81 12.73 -18.66 -13.73
CA ALA A 81 11.44 -18.45 -13.08
C ALA A 81 10.48 -19.55 -13.49
N GLU A 82 9.71 -20.04 -12.51
CA GLU A 82 8.65 -21.03 -12.70
C GLU A 82 7.35 -20.50 -12.08
N ILE A 83 6.22 -20.76 -12.75
CA ILE A 83 4.88 -20.53 -12.21
C ILE A 83 4.10 -21.82 -12.21
N SER A 84 3.45 -22.13 -11.08
CA SER A 84 2.65 -23.35 -10.94
C SER A 84 1.30 -23.07 -10.24
N GLY A 85 0.33 -23.97 -10.46
CA GLY A 85 -1.01 -23.90 -9.88
C GLY A 85 -2.10 -24.10 -10.90
N PHE A 86 -3.24 -24.62 -10.46
CA PHE A 86 -4.47 -24.84 -11.26
C PHE A 86 -4.26 -25.59 -12.58
N GLY A 87 -3.30 -26.51 -12.61
CA GLY A 87 -2.92 -27.28 -13.81
C GLY A 87 -1.89 -26.58 -14.70
N THR A 88 -1.45 -25.40 -14.33
CA THR A 88 -0.32 -24.68 -14.96
C THR A 88 0.99 -25.17 -14.33
N ASN A 89 2.00 -25.37 -15.16
CA ASN A 89 3.41 -25.51 -14.77
C ASN A 89 4.23 -25.01 -15.96
N LEU A 90 4.69 -23.78 -15.89
CA LEU A 90 5.42 -23.10 -16.95
C LEU A 90 6.70 -22.48 -16.38
N SER A 91 7.75 -22.44 -17.16
CA SER A 91 8.99 -21.84 -16.74
C SER A 91 9.71 -21.12 -17.87
N VAL A 92 10.63 -20.24 -17.49
CA VAL A 92 11.48 -19.51 -18.43
C VAL A 92 12.88 -19.36 -17.85
N ASP A 93 13.87 -19.54 -18.71
CA ASP A 93 15.27 -19.26 -18.41
C ASP A 93 15.65 -17.86 -18.94
N GLY A 94 16.49 -17.18 -18.20
CA GLY A 94 17.03 -15.88 -18.57
C GLY A 94 18.43 -15.67 -18.02
N VAL A 95 18.95 -14.48 -18.22
CA VAL A 95 20.29 -14.11 -17.79
C VAL A 95 20.31 -12.65 -17.33
N VAL A 96 20.79 -12.40 -16.12
CA VAL A 96 21.24 -11.06 -15.77
C VAL A 96 22.56 -10.81 -16.50
N ALA A 97 22.53 -9.91 -17.46
CA ALA A 97 23.65 -9.67 -18.36
C ALA A 97 24.86 -9.13 -17.60
N GLU A 98 26.05 -9.29 -18.25
CA GLU A 98 27.29 -8.73 -17.73
C GLU A 98 27.15 -7.22 -17.42
N GLY A 99 27.54 -6.82 -16.22
CA GLY A 99 27.49 -5.42 -15.77
C GLY A 99 26.09 -4.89 -15.45
N ARG A 100 25.05 -5.76 -15.49
CA ARG A 100 23.70 -5.47 -15.02
C ARG A 100 23.45 -6.19 -13.70
N ASN A 101 22.46 -5.71 -12.94
CA ASN A 101 22.01 -6.34 -11.69
C ASN A 101 20.59 -6.87 -11.81
N GLU A 102 19.86 -6.55 -12.86
CA GLU A 102 18.46 -6.92 -13.07
C GLU A 102 18.25 -7.66 -14.39
N ALA A 103 17.32 -8.61 -14.38
CA ALA A 103 16.72 -9.19 -15.56
C ALA A 103 15.19 -9.23 -15.40
N VAL A 104 14.49 -9.21 -16.53
CA VAL A 104 13.02 -9.39 -16.57
C VAL A 104 12.74 -10.67 -17.35
N LEU A 105 12.00 -11.58 -16.72
CA LEU A 105 11.53 -12.83 -17.31
C LEU A 105 10.04 -12.76 -17.51
N THR A 106 9.54 -13.09 -18.70
CA THR A 106 8.09 -13.06 -18.98
C THR A 106 7.56 -14.46 -19.21
N ILE A 107 6.50 -14.82 -18.49
CA ILE A 107 5.75 -16.08 -18.68
C ILE A 107 4.31 -15.71 -19.07
N ALA A 108 3.85 -16.28 -20.18
CA ALA A 108 2.45 -16.18 -20.59
C ALA A 108 1.68 -17.41 -20.11
N VAL A 109 0.60 -17.21 -19.35
CA VAL A 109 -0.27 -18.24 -18.81
C VAL A 109 -1.59 -18.22 -19.59
N PRO A 110 -1.80 -19.12 -20.56
CA PRO A 110 -3.05 -19.19 -21.30
C PRO A 110 -4.24 -19.49 -20.40
N GLU A 111 -5.35 -18.80 -20.61
CA GLU A 111 -6.59 -19.02 -19.85
C GLU A 111 -6.36 -18.93 -18.32
N ALA A 112 -5.59 -17.93 -17.89
CA ALA A 112 -5.28 -17.72 -16.47
C ALA A 112 -6.55 -17.56 -15.65
N LYS A 113 -6.63 -18.25 -14.51
CA LYS A 113 -7.71 -18.01 -13.55
C LYS A 113 -7.51 -16.67 -12.88
N LEU A 114 -8.55 -15.85 -12.90
CA LEU A 114 -8.48 -14.49 -12.39
C LEU A 114 -8.81 -14.45 -10.89
N TRP A 115 -8.01 -13.69 -10.16
CA TRP A 115 -8.27 -13.33 -8.77
C TRP A 115 -9.39 -12.27 -8.69
N TRP A 116 -10.28 -12.44 -7.72
CA TRP A 116 -11.42 -11.55 -7.50
C TRP A 116 -11.53 -11.13 -6.03
N PRO A 117 -12.04 -9.93 -5.76
CA PRO A 117 -12.47 -9.58 -4.42
C PRO A 117 -13.56 -10.52 -3.92
N VAL A 118 -13.62 -10.76 -2.61
CA VAL A 118 -14.67 -11.55 -1.98
C VAL A 118 -16.06 -11.02 -2.36
N GLY A 119 -16.96 -11.94 -2.70
CA GLY A 119 -18.29 -11.62 -3.21
C GLY A 119 -18.38 -11.41 -4.73
N TYR A 120 -17.24 -11.40 -5.46
CA TYR A 120 -17.18 -11.25 -6.91
C TYR A 120 -16.65 -12.49 -7.64
N GLY A 121 -15.94 -13.35 -6.95
CA GLY A 121 -15.39 -14.60 -7.51
C GLY A 121 -14.39 -15.28 -6.57
N ASP A 122 -13.61 -16.21 -7.11
CA ASP A 122 -12.60 -16.96 -6.39
C ASP A 122 -11.27 -16.19 -6.29
N GLN A 123 -10.37 -16.66 -5.40
CA GLN A 123 -9.04 -16.08 -5.15
C GLN A 123 -7.93 -17.05 -5.58
N PRO A 124 -7.78 -17.39 -6.86
CA PRO A 124 -6.69 -18.24 -7.32
C PRO A 124 -5.34 -17.52 -7.19
N LEU A 125 -4.44 -18.13 -6.44
CA LEU A 125 -3.04 -17.67 -6.25
C LEU A 125 -2.13 -18.73 -6.86
N TYR A 126 -1.26 -18.31 -7.77
CA TYR A 126 -0.26 -19.16 -8.40
C TYR A 126 1.06 -19.04 -7.67
N ASP A 127 1.74 -20.16 -7.43
CA ASP A 127 3.07 -20.16 -6.86
C ASP A 127 4.10 -19.71 -7.91
N VAL A 128 5.06 -18.90 -7.49
CA VAL A 128 6.16 -18.41 -8.32
C VAL A 128 7.48 -18.70 -7.61
N ASP A 129 8.33 -19.47 -8.27
CA ASP A 129 9.66 -19.78 -7.81
C ASP A 129 10.71 -19.12 -8.71
N VAL A 130 11.73 -18.50 -8.11
CA VAL A 130 12.83 -17.85 -8.82
C VAL A 130 14.14 -18.36 -8.29
N THR A 131 15.06 -18.75 -9.19
CA THR A 131 16.42 -19.13 -8.83
C THR A 131 17.44 -18.32 -9.63
N ALA A 132 18.61 -18.08 -9.02
CA ALA A 132 19.73 -17.41 -9.68
C ALA A 132 21.06 -18.12 -9.37
N GLY A 133 22.01 -18.02 -10.30
CA GLY A 133 23.33 -18.65 -10.22
C GLY A 133 23.41 -20.01 -10.91
N ASP A 134 24.64 -20.43 -11.24
CA ASP A 134 24.92 -21.68 -11.99
C ASP A 134 24.45 -22.94 -11.23
N ALA A 135 24.54 -22.93 -9.90
CA ALA A 135 24.11 -24.01 -9.03
C ALA A 135 22.73 -23.76 -8.41
N LYS A 136 21.98 -22.74 -8.89
CA LYS A 136 20.73 -22.26 -8.26
C LYS A 136 20.94 -21.94 -6.78
N GLU A 137 22.07 -21.29 -6.48
CA GLU A 137 22.47 -20.97 -5.09
C GLU A 137 21.61 -19.91 -4.43
N ALA A 138 20.91 -19.10 -5.21
CA ALA A 138 19.96 -18.13 -4.72
C ALA A 138 18.53 -18.55 -5.08
N PHE A 139 17.60 -18.38 -4.15
CA PHE A 139 16.21 -18.79 -4.28
C PHE A 139 15.28 -17.73 -3.68
N TRP A 140 14.14 -17.52 -4.34
CA TRP A 140 13.01 -16.74 -3.86
C TRP A 140 11.72 -17.47 -4.24
N ASN A 141 10.71 -17.39 -3.40
CA ASN A 141 9.37 -17.85 -3.69
C ASN A 141 8.32 -16.87 -3.19
N GLY A 142 7.20 -16.82 -3.87
CA GLY A 142 6.03 -16.01 -3.55
C GLY A 142 4.83 -16.50 -4.34
N HIS A 143 3.75 -15.71 -4.34
CA HIS A 143 2.56 -16.04 -5.10
C HIS A 143 2.02 -14.84 -5.85
N VAL A 144 1.22 -15.08 -6.88
CA VAL A 144 0.55 -14.03 -7.65
C VAL A 144 -0.89 -14.40 -7.99
N GLY A 145 -1.76 -13.40 -8.03
CA GLY A 145 -3.13 -13.54 -8.56
C GLY A 145 -3.30 -12.66 -9.81
N PHE A 146 -3.67 -13.26 -10.93
CA PHE A 146 -3.91 -12.53 -12.17
C PHE A 146 -5.19 -11.69 -12.07
N ARG A 147 -5.09 -10.40 -12.27
CA ARG A 147 -6.22 -9.47 -12.36
C ARG A 147 -5.82 -8.22 -13.11
N THR A 148 -6.81 -7.47 -13.56
CA THR A 148 -6.66 -6.06 -13.96
C THR A 148 -7.31 -5.17 -12.93
N VAL A 149 -6.76 -3.98 -12.72
CA VAL A 149 -7.30 -2.96 -11.81
C VAL A 149 -7.24 -1.61 -12.48
N HIS A 150 -8.35 -0.89 -12.47
CA HIS A 150 -8.35 0.53 -12.81
C HIS A 150 -9.39 1.29 -11.98
N VAL A 151 -9.20 2.61 -11.90
CA VAL A 151 -10.15 3.51 -11.23
C VAL A 151 -10.69 4.49 -12.27
N ASP A 152 -12.01 4.57 -12.38
CA ASP A 152 -12.68 5.56 -13.24
C ASP A 152 -12.94 6.84 -12.41
N THR A 153 -12.35 7.94 -12.88
CA THR A 153 -12.51 9.28 -12.32
C THR A 153 -13.05 10.27 -13.37
N ARG A 154 -13.60 9.76 -14.49
CA ARG A 154 -14.17 10.61 -15.55
C ARG A 154 -15.41 11.31 -15.07
N ALA A 155 -15.48 12.63 -15.33
CA ALA A 155 -16.62 13.44 -14.92
C ALA A 155 -17.94 12.93 -15.51
N ASP A 156 -18.97 12.88 -14.69
CA ASP A 156 -20.35 12.64 -15.05
C ASP A 156 -21.23 13.89 -14.76
N ASN A 157 -22.54 13.74 -14.72
CA ASN A 157 -23.47 14.84 -14.46
C ASN A 157 -23.57 15.26 -12.99
N ILE A 158 -22.88 14.55 -12.08
CA ILE A 158 -22.81 14.87 -10.64
C ILE A 158 -21.46 15.51 -10.30
N GLY A 159 -20.36 14.93 -10.83
CA GLY A 159 -19.00 15.33 -10.54
C GLY A 159 -18.00 14.29 -11.04
N ARG A 160 -16.99 13.96 -10.26
CA ARG A 160 -15.99 12.93 -10.60
C ARG A 160 -16.07 11.77 -9.62
N PRO A 161 -16.39 10.56 -10.06
CA PRO A 161 -16.40 9.38 -9.20
C PRO A 161 -14.98 8.94 -8.81
N PHE A 162 -14.91 8.08 -7.80
CA PHE A 162 -13.80 7.18 -7.54
C PHE A 162 -14.35 5.75 -7.63
N GLN A 163 -14.46 5.23 -8.86
CA GLN A 163 -15.05 3.92 -9.11
C GLN A 163 -13.98 2.90 -9.41
N ILE A 164 -13.81 1.93 -8.51
CA ILE A 164 -12.85 0.84 -8.67
C ILE A 164 -13.44 -0.22 -9.61
N TYR A 165 -12.60 -0.71 -10.52
CA TYR A 165 -12.87 -1.86 -11.38
C TYR A 165 -11.81 -2.92 -11.15
N VAL A 166 -12.24 -4.15 -10.99
CA VAL A 166 -11.38 -5.34 -10.98
C VAL A 166 -11.85 -6.25 -12.12
N ASN A 167 -10.95 -6.64 -13.00
CA ASN A 167 -11.27 -7.45 -14.18
C ASN A 167 -12.44 -6.84 -15.02
N ASP A 168 -12.39 -5.53 -15.21
CA ASP A 168 -13.41 -4.73 -15.91
C ASP A 168 -14.81 -4.72 -15.28
N VAL A 169 -14.97 -5.28 -14.09
CA VAL A 169 -16.23 -5.28 -13.33
C VAL A 169 -16.16 -4.17 -12.27
N PRO A 170 -17.18 -3.27 -12.22
CA PRO A 170 -17.23 -2.26 -11.17
C PRO A 170 -17.45 -2.92 -9.81
N VAL A 171 -16.60 -2.61 -8.85
CA VAL A 171 -16.68 -3.14 -7.48
C VAL A 171 -17.26 -2.07 -6.56
N HIS A 172 -18.29 -2.42 -5.82
CA HIS A 172 -18.75 -1.61 -4.69
C HIS A 172 -17.86 -1.94 -3.49
N ALA A 173 -16.92 -1.05 -3.18
CA ALA A 173 -16.01 -1.21 -2.06
C ALA A 173 -16.70 -0.81 -0.74
N HIS A 174 -16.58 -1.66 0.26
CA HIS A 174 -17.03 -1.40 1.63
C HIS A 174 -16.12 -2.14 2.61
N GLY A 175 -15.79 -1.47 3.71
CA GLY A 175 -14.82 -1.99 4.66
C GLY A 175 -14.44 -1.00 5.74
N TYR A 176 -13.20 -1.10 6.20
CA TYR A 176 -12.72 -0.36 7.35
C TYR A 176 -11.33 0.23 7.11
N ASN A 177 -11.01 1.28 7.86
CA ASN A 177 -9.64 1.73 8.02
C ASN A 177 -8.92 0.83 9.03
N TRP A 178 -7.74 0.36 8.66
CA TRP A 178 -6.87 -0.47 9.49
C TRP A 178 -5.79 0.39 10.13
N ILE A 179 -5.71 0.31 11.43
CA ILE A 179 -4.65 0.89 12.26
C ILE A 179 -3.94 -0.24 12.99
N PRO A 180 -2.69 -0.06 13.46
CA PRO A 180 -1.99 -1.11 14.19
C PRO A 180 -2.78 -1.60 15.40
N ASP A 181 -2.90 -2.91 15.55
CA ASP A 181 -3.69 -3.56 16.62
C ASP A 181 -3.16 -3.31 18.02
N ASP A 182 -1.89 -2.96 18.17
CA ASP A 182 -1.24 -2.75 19.46
C ASP A 182 -0.24 -1.58 19.38
N ALA A 183 -0.16 -0.79 20.45
CA ALA A 183 0.87 0.24 20.59
C ALA A 183 2.31 -0.35 20.58
N PHE A 184 2.44 -1.62 20.95
CA PHE A 184 3.66 -2.41 20.84
C PHE A 184 3.52 -3.41 19.70
N ILE A 185 3.76 -2.97 18.48
CA ILE A 185 3.56 -3.75 17.26
C ILE A 185 4.24 -5.13 17.25
N SER A 186 5.33 -5.31 18.02
CA SER A 186 5.98 -6.62 18.20
C SER A 186 5.12 -7.66 18.94
N ARG A 187 3.97 -7.28 19.50
CA ARG A 187 3.03 -8.20 20.14
C ARG A 187 1.95 -8.71 19.20
N VAL A 188 1.79 -8.08 18.04
CA VAL A 188 0.82 -8.53 17.02
C VAL A 188 1.34 -9.82 16.40
N SER A 189 0.50 -10.84 16.39
CA SER A 189 0.83 -12.16 15.85
C SER A 189 0.01 -12.45 14.59
N GLN A 190 0.40 -13.46 13.81
CA GLN A 190 -0.36 -13.96 12.68
C GLN A 190 -1.83 -14.24 13.06
N ARG A 191 -2.08 -14.81 14.26
CA ARG A 191 -3.43 -15.08 14.74
C ARG A 191 -4.29 -13.81 14.91
N ASP A 192 -3.66 -12.68 15.23
CA ASP A 192 -4.36 -11.41 15.37
C ASP A 192 -4.78 -10.90 13.99
N TYR A 193 -3.89 -10.99 12.99
CA TYR A 193 -4.23 -10.71 11.60
C TYR A 193 -5.33 -11.63 11.07
N GLU A 194 -5.23 -12.96 11.27
CA GLU A 194 -6.26 -13.92 10.86
C GLU A 194 -7.63 -13.57 11.45
N ARG A 195 -7.67 -13.18 12.72
CA ARG A 195 -8.92 -12.75 13.37
C ARG A 195 -9.47 -11.50 12.70
N GLY A 196 -8.66 -10.45 12.53
CA GLY A 196 -9.07 -9.18 11.95
C GLY A 196 -9.57 -9.34 10.51
N ILE A 197 -8.86 -10.09 9.67
CA ILE A 197 -9.28 -10.32 8.28
C ILE A 197 -10.56 -11.17 8.21
N ARG A 198 -10.71 -12.17 9.09
CA ARG A 198 -11.95 -12.94 9.19
C ARG A 198 -13.13 -12.06 9.61
N ASP A 199 -12.94 -11.18 10.59
CA ASP A 199 -13.97 -10.24 11.04
C ASP A 199 -14.40 -9.30 9.89
N LEU A 200 -13.46 -8.89 9.02
CA LEU A 200 -13.79 -8.15 7.79
C LEU A 200 -14.73 -8.96 6.89
N VAL A 201 -14.39 -10.21 6.58
CA VAL A 201 -15.20 -11.08 5.72
C VAL A 201 -16.58 -11.33 6.35
N GLU A 202 -16.62 -11.65 7.65
CA GLU A 202 -17.87 -11.92 8.37
C GLU A 202 -18.79 -10.68 8.47
N SER A 203 -18.21 -9.47 8.41
CA SER A 203 -18.98 -8.23 8.31
C SER A 203 -19.40 -7.85 6.90
N ASN A 204 -19.23 -8.76 5.92
CA ASN A 204 -19.42 -8.54 4.49
C ASN A 204 -18.55 -7.44 3.89
N SER A 205 -17.41 -7.15 4.48
CA SER A 205 -16.44 -6.23 3.90
C SER A 205 -15.63 -6.91 2.81
N ASN A 206 -15.21 -6.13 1.81
CA ASN A 206 -14.36 -6.58 0.72
C ASN A 206 -13.12 -5.69 0.54
N MET A 207 -12.94 -4.72 1.43
CA MET A 207 -11.81 -3.79 1.37
C MET A 207 -11.32 -3.41 2.76
N VAL A 208 -10.02 -3.16 2.85
CA VAL A 208 -9.38 -2.58 4.03
C VAL A 208 -8.40 -1.50 3.57
N ARG A 209 -8.34 -0.39 4.30
CA ARG A 209 -7.34 0.64 4.08
C ARG A 209 -6.31 0.60 5.19
N ALA A 210 -5.04 0.29 4.84
CA ALA A 210 -3.91 0.46 5.73
C ALA A 210 -3.56 1.95 5.81
N TRP A 211 -3.95 2.57 6.93
CA TRP A 211 -3.93 4.02 7.13
C TRP A 211 -2.51 4.57 7.33
N GLY A 212 -2.23 5.75 6.75
CA GLY A 212 -0.90 6.35 6.63
C GLY A 212 -0.27 6.87 7.93
N GLY A 213 -0.99 6.91 9.04
CA GLY A 213 -0.42 7.22 10.35
C GLY A 213 0.09 6.00 11.13
N GLY A 214 -0.12 4.80 10.58
CA GLY A 214 0.27 3.51 11.13
C GLY A 214 1.63 3.01 10.63
N ILE A 215 1.62 1.76 10.18
CA ILE A 215 2.79 1.05 9.63
C ILE A 215 2.42 0.36 8.32
N TYR A 216 3.42 0.03 7.50
CA TYR A 216 3.23 -1.04 6.52
C TYR A 216 3.20 -2.36 7.30
N GLU A 217 2.10 -3.08 7.20
CA GLU A 217 1.89 -4.30 7.96
C GLU A 217 2.86 -5.42 7.54
N SER A 218 2.87 -6.53 8.27
CA SER A 218 3.68 -7.70 7.93
C SER A 218 3.15 -8.41 6.68
N ASP A 219 3.97 -9.27 6.08
CA ASP A 219 3.59 -10.01 4.88
C ASP A 219 2.35 -10.88 5.14
N GLU A 220 2.21 -11.44 6.34
CA GLU A 220 1.04 -12.25 6.74
C GLU A 220 -0.29 -11.49 6.61
N PHE A 221 -0.30 -10.18 6.82
CA PHE A 221 -1.51 -9.37 6.63
C PHE A 221 -1.92 -9.35 5.16
N TYR A 222 -0.98 -9.14 4.26
CA TYR A 222 -1.26 -9.06 2.82
C TYR A 222 -1.55 -10.43 2.22
N ASP A 223 -0.84 -11.49 2.67
CA ASP A 223 -1.11 -12.88 2.27
C ASP A 223 -2.55 -13.27 2.62
N LEU A 224 -3.00 -12.95 3.82
CA LEU A 224 -4.39 -13.19 4.23
C LEU A 224 -5.38 -12.36 3.41
N CYS A 225 -5.06 -11.12 3.07
CA CYS A 225 -5.91 -10.33 2.18
C CYS A 225 -6.01 -10.95 0.78
N ASP A 226 -4.90 -11.48 0.25
CA ASP A 226 -4.87 -12.21 -1.02
C ASP A 226 -5.73 -13.47 -0.97
N GLU A 227 -5.60 -14.28 0.08
CA GLU A 227 -6.34 -15.53 0.28
C GLU A 227 -7.85 -15.31 0.48
N TYR A 228 -8.22 -14.29 1.24
CA TYR A 228 -9.62 -14.01 1.58
C TYR A 228 -10.32 -13.08 0.59
N GLY A 229 -9.60 -12.52 -0.38
CA GLY A 229 -10.17 -11.60 -1.37
C GLY A 229 -10.50 -10.22 -0.81
N ILE A 230 -9.78 -9.77 0.21
CA ILE A 230 -9.93 -8.43 0.77
C ILE A 230 -9.04 -7.46 0.00
N MET A 231 -9.62 -6.55 -0.75
CA MET A 231 -8.88 -5.49 -1.44
C MET A 231 -8.15 -4.61 -0.44
N VAL A 232 -6.89 -4.27 -0.72
CA VAL A 232 -6.07 -3.38 0.10
C VAL A 232 -5.92 -2.02 -0.60
N TRP A 233 -6.28 -0.98 0.11
CA TRP A 233 -5.87 0.39 -0.14
C TRP A 233 -4.70 0.69 0.80
N GLN A 234 -3.51 0.91 0.25
CA GLN A 234 -2.29 1.16 1.01
C GLN A 234 -1.90 2.63 0.98
N ASP A 235 -1.88 3.27 2.13
CA ASP A 235 -1.26 4.58 2.27
C ASP A 235 0.27 4.45 2.38
N PHE A 236 1.00 5.40 1.78
CA PHE A 236 2.34 5.71 2.27
C PHE A 236 2.25 6.31 3.67
N MET A 237 3.25 6.05 4.52
CA MET A 237 3.17 6.37 5.95
C MET A 237 3.34 7.86 6.27
N LEU A 238 2.52 8.69 5.64
CA LEU A 238 2.46 10.14 5.79
C LEU A 238 1.02 10.57 6.11
N ALA A 239 0.80 11.21 7.27
CA ALA A 239 -0.55 11.56 7.73
C ALA A 239 -0.57 12.88 8.50
N CYS A 240 -1.50 13.76 8.17
CA CYS A 240 -1.92 14.94 8.96
C CYS A 240 -0.79 15.89 9.36
N ALA A 241 0.32 15.94 8.63
CA ALA A 241 1.49 16.73 9.01
C ALA A 241 2.17 17.40 7.81
N ALA A 242 2.93 18.45 8.10
CA ALA A 242 3.82 19.10 7.15
C ALA A 242 5.18 18.39 7.17
N TYR A 243 5.43 17.53 6.20
CA TYR A 243 6.67 16.75 6.12
C TYR A 243 7.79 17.55 5.46
N PRO A 244 9.02 17.55 6.03
CA PRO A 244 10.16 18.23 5.43
C PRO A 244 10.53 17.67 4.06
N GLU A 245 11.03 18.54 3.19
CA GLU A 245 11.50 18.16 1.84
C GLU A 245 13.00 18.50 1.66
N ASP A 246 13.77 18.47 2.74
CA ASP A 246 15.23 18.55 2.65
C ASP A 246 15.82 17.26 2.03
N ALA A 247 17.09 17.32 1.65
CA ALA A 247 17.72 16.23 0.91
C ALA A 247 17.82 14.93 1.69
N GLU A 248 17.98 14.99 3.02
CA GLU A 248 18.09 13.82 3.88
C GLU A 248 16.73 13.13 4.01
N THR A 249 15.68 13.89 4.34
CA THR A 249 14.30 13.36 4.44
C THR A 249 13.81 12.81 3.09
N LYS A 250 14.12 13.49 1.97
CA LYS A 250 13.78 12.97 0.63
C LYS A 250 14.41 11.63 0.35
N ALA A 251 15.69 11.45 0.70
CA ALA A 251 16.38 10.18 0.48
C ALA A 251 15.80 9.03 1.32
N GLU A 252 15.43 9.30 2.57
CA GLU A 252 14.82 8.30 3.45
C GLU A 252 13.40 7.91 2.97
N VAL A 253 12.58 8.89 2.61
CA VAL A 253 11.22 8.64 2.09
C VAL A 253 11.27 7.88 0.76
N GLU A 254 12.22 8.20 -0.13
CA GLU A 254 12.41 7.47 -1.38
C GLU A 254 12.84 6.01 -1.10
N ALA A 255 13.79 5.79 -0.19
CA ALA A 255 14.27 4.46 0.16
C ALA A 255 13.14 3.59 0.75
N GLU A 256 12.36 4.15 1.69
CA GLU A 256 11.19 3.47 2.28
C GLU A 256 10.14 3.14 1.21
N ALA A 257 9.81 4.10 0.35
CA ALA A 257 8.82 3.88 -0.70
C ALA A 257 9.27 2.80 -1.70
N ARG A 258 10.52 2.81 -2.13
CA ARG A 258 11.08 1.78 -3.03
C ARG A 258 11.02 0.39 -2.41
N GLU A 259 11.41 0.27 -1.15
CA GLU A 259 11.37 -1.01 -0.42
C GLU A 259 9.95 -1.56 -0.37
N HIS A 260 8.99 -0.75 0.05
CA HIS A 260 7.61 -1.23 0.24
C HIS A 260 6.85 -1.42 -1.08
N ILE A 261 7.06 -0.60 -2.10
CA ILE A 261 6.50 -0.88 -3.44
C ILE A 261 7.04 -2.22 -3.97
N THR A 262 8.34 -2.46 -3.81
CA THR A 262 8.96 -3.73 -4.23
C THR A 262 8.41 -4.91 -3.46
N ARG A 263 8.37 -4.84 -2.13
CA ARG A 263 7.88 -5.91 -1.25
C ARG A 263 6.42 -6.25 -1.52
N LEU A 264 5.58 -5.24 -1.73
CA LEU A 264 4.14 -5.42 -1.88
C LEU A 264 3.69 -5.67 -3.33
N SER A 265 4.63 -5.72 -4.28
CA SER A 265 4.31 -5.88 -5.70
C SER A 265 3.69 -7.23 -6.07
N GLU A 266 3.89 -8.27 -5.27
CA GLU A 266 3.33 -9.62 -5.51
C GLU A 266 1.86 -9.72 -5.13
N HIS A 267 1.36 -8.89 -4.20
CA HIS A 267 0.03 -9.07 -3.63
C HIS A 267 -1.10 -8.70 -4.60
N ALA A 268 -1.95 -9.67 -4.88
CA ALA A 268 -3.12 -9.51 -5.74
C ALA A 268 -4.15 -8.56 -5.12
N SER A 269 -4.28 -8.59 -3.80
CA SER A 269 -5.22 -7.77 -3.03
C SER A 269 -4.90 -6.28 -3.04
N LEU A 270 -3.64 -5.89 -3.23
CA LEU A 270 -3.24 -4.48 -3.28
C LEU A 270 -3.79 -3.80 -4.53
N ILE A 271 -4.80 -2.94 -4.34
CA ILE A 271 -5.58 -2.33 -5.42
C ILE A 271 -5.26 -0.84 -5.59
N VAL A 272 -5.05 -0.10 -4.50
CA VAL A 272 -4.87 1.35 -4.50
C VAL A 272 -3.66 1.72 -3.66
N TRP A 273 -2.82 2.61 -4.19
CA TRP A 273 -1.81 3.34 -3.44
C TRP A 273 -2.29 4.77 -3.15
N ASN A 274 -2.02 5.28 -1.95
CA ASN A 274 -2.37 6.63 -1.55
C ASN A 274 -1.16 7.36 -0.95
N GLY A 275 -0.87 8.55 -1.44
CA GLY A 275 0.34 9.30 -1.08
C GLY A 275 0.33 9.84 0.35
N SER A 276 -0.85 10.20 0.88
CA SER A 276 -0.94 10.75 2.23
C SER A 276 -2.36 10.74 2.78
N ASN A 277 -2.47 10.70 4.11
CA ASN A 277 -3.73 10.93 4.81
C ASN A 277 -3.92 12.40 5.16
N GLU A 278 -5.01 12.99 4.66
CA GLU A 278 -5.53 14.34 5.01
C GLU A 278 -4.60 15.52 4.71
N ASN A 279 -3.47 15.35 4.04
CA ASN A 279 -2.55 16.46 3.87
C ASN A 279 -3.10 17.55 2.94
N TYR A 280 -3.83 17.19 1.87
CA TYR A 280 -4.44 18.22 1.01
C TYR A 280 -5.63 18.92 1.66
N VAL A 281 -6.44 18.22 2.44
CA VAL A 281 -7.53 18.86 3.21
C VAL A 281 -6.95 19.75 4.31
N ALA A 282 -5.86 19.32 4.98
CA ALA A 282 -5.16 20.16 5.94
C ALA A 282 -4.65 21.45 5.29
N TYR A 283 -4.03 21.37 4.13
CA TYR A 283 -3.52 22.54 3.40
C TYR A 283 -4.63 23.49 2.96
N SER A 284 -5.78 22.98 2.55
CA SER A 284 -6.87 23.79 2.01
C SER A 284 -7.88 24.27 3.06
N GLU A 285 -8.08 23.53 4.16
CA GLU A 285 -9.21 23.73 5.04
C GLU A 285 -8.86 23.95 6.52
N TRP A 286 -7.75 23.35 7.02
CA TRP A 286 -7.41 23.48 8.43
C TRP A 286 -6.77 24.84 8.74
N GLY A 287 -7.26 25.50 9.80
CA GLY A 287 -7.01 26.91 10.06
C GLY A 287 -5.56 27.37 10.02
N GLY A 288 -4.63 26.72 10.72
CA GLY A 288 -3.22 27.11 10.76
C GLY A 288 -2.49 26.89 9.43
N TYR A 289 -2.72 25.76 8.80
CA TYR A 289 -2.17 25.43 7.48
C TYR A 289 -2.72 26.36 6.40
N LYS A 290 -4.04 26.57 6.39
CA LYS A 290 -4.71 27.45 5.45
C LYS A 290 -4.18 28.89 5.51
N GLN A 291 -3.84 29.41 6.70
CA GLN A 291 -3.27 30.75 6.83
C GLN A 291 -1.83 30.79 6.31
N ALA A 292 -1.01 29.82 6.66
CA ALA A 292 0.36 29.72 6.16
C ALA A 292 0.43 29.56 4.62
N LEU A 293 -0.61 28.98 4.00
CA LEU A 293 -0.72 28.85 2.55
C LEU A 293 -1.12 30.15 1.84
N ARG A 294 -1.88 31.03 2.49
CA ARG A 294 -2.37 32.28 1.88
C ARG A 294 -1.25 33.29 1.61
N ASP A 295 -0.17 33.20 2.33
CA ASP A 295 0.95 34.15 2.25
C ASP A 295 2.01 33.73 1.21
N ASP A 296 1.72 32.71 0.38
CA ASP A 296 2.66 32.16 -0.58
C ASP A 296 2.15 32.28 -2.02
N ASP A 297 2.91 32.95 -2.86
CA ASP A 297 2.65 33.16 -4.29
C ASP A 297 2.96 31.91 -5.17
N ARG A 298 3.12 30.74 -4.59
CA ARG A 298 3.47 29.53 -5.34
C ARG A 298 2.35 29.04 -6.24
N LYS A 299 2.76 28.48 -7.34
CA LYS A 299 1.83 27.87 -8.31
C LYS A 299 1.18 26.61 -7.71
N PRO A 300 -0.05 26.32 -8.10
CA PRO A 300 -0.67 25.03 -7.77
C PRO A 300 0.14 23.86 -8.36
N ASN A 301 0.19 22.74 -7.62
CA ASN A 301 0.75 21.49 -8.12
C ASN A 301 -0.12 20.89 -9.25
N ALA A 302 0.25 19.71 -9.75
CA ALA A 302 -0.47 19.03 -10.84
C ALA A 302 -1.95 18.77 -10.54
N TYR A 303 -2.32 18.68 -9.28
CA TYR A 303 -3.68 18.40 -8.79
C TYR A 303 -4.47 19.67 -8.41
N GLY A 304 -3.88 20.84 -8.51
CA GLY A 304 -4.53 22.13 -8.23
C GLY A 304 -4.45 22.59 -6.76
N TYR A 305 -3.66 21.93 -5.93
CA TYR A 305 -3.35 22.33 -4.57
C TYR A 305 -2.03 23.11 -4.53
N GLY A 306 -1.84 23.96 -3.50
CA GLY A 306 -0.65 24.81 -3.45
C GLY A 306 0.63 24.00 -3.24
N GLU A 307 1.66 24.31 -4.01
CA GLU A 307 2.99 23.76 -3.81
C GLU A 307 3.58 24.33 -2.51
N LYS A 308 3.75 23.47 -1.52
CA LYS A 308 4.48 23.79 -0.29
C LYS A 308 5.56 22.75 -0.06
N PRO A 309 6.74 23.11 0.45
CA PRO A 309 7.78 22.16 0.83
C PRO A 309 7.40 21.44 2.15
N TRP A 310 6.18 20.91 2.20
CA TRP A 310 5.56 20.24 3.34
C TRP A 310 5.11 18.84 2.99
N GLY A 311 5.78 18.21 2.04
CA GLY A 311 5.49 16.86 1.59
C GLY A 311 4.84 16.77 0.21
N ASP A 312 4.47 17.89 -0.40
CA ASP A 312 3.81 17.88 -1.72
C ASP A 312 4.65 17.20 -2.79
N TYR A 313 5.97 17.38 -2.77
CA TYR A 313 6.90 16.67 -3.65
C TYR A 313 6.73 15.14 -3.59
N TYR A 314 6.51 14.58 -2.40
CA TYR A 314 6.31 13.14 -2.24
C TYR A 314 5.02 12.69 -2.93
N TYR A 315 3.94 13.43 -2.71
CA TYR A 315 2.61 13.04 -3.18
C TYR A 315 2.42 13.28 -4.68
N SER A 316 2.95 14.38 -5.20
CA SER A 316 2.69 14.83 -6.57
C SER A 316 3.75 14.39 -7.58
N GLU A 317 4.98 14.07 -7.14
CA GLU A 317 6.11 13.77 -8.03
C GLU A 317 6.77 12.42 -7.69
N LEU A 318 7.24 12.23 -6.46
CA LEU A 318 8.06 11.07 -6.10
C LEU A 318 7.27 9.76 -6.19
N PHE A 319 6.19 9.63 -5.44
CA PHE A 319 5.45 8.37 -5.38
C PHE A 319 4.86 7.94 -6.73
N PRO A 320 4.21 8.82 -7.52
CA PRO A 320 3.75 8.41 -8.84
C PRO A 320 4.90 8.01 -9.77
N SER A 321 6.08 8.63 -9.66
CA SER A 321 7.22 8.23 -10.48
C SER A 321 7.78 6.86 -10.08
N LEU A 322 7.84 6.57 -8.77
CA LEU A 322 8.28 5.28 -8.26
C LEU A 322 7.30 4.14 -8.61
N LEU A 323 6.00 4.41 -8.52
CA LEU A 323 4.98 3.44 -8.94
C LEU A 323 5.07 3.15 -10.43
N ALA A 324 5.26 4.17 -11.27
CA ALA A 324 5.45 3.98 -12.71
C ALA A 324 6.73 3.19 -13.04
N GLU A 325 7.78 3.29 -12.22
CA GLU A 325 9.03 2.54 -12.37
C GLU A 325 8.92 1.11 -11.85
N LEU A 326 8.35 0.93 -10.65
CA LEU A 326 8.45 -0.32 -9.89
C LEU A 326 7.20 -1.20 -9.99
N ASP A 327 6.02 -0.60 -10.18
CA ASP A 327 4.73 -1.32 -10.25
C ASP A 327 3.76 -0.69 -11.27
N PRO A 328 4.16 -0.63 -12.55
CA PRO A 328 3.38 0.04 -13.59
C PRO A 328 2.02 -0.63 -13.86
N SER A 329 1.79 -1.85 -13.41
CA SER A 329 0.52 -2.57 -13.55
C SER A 329 -0.58 -2.04 -12.62
N ARG A 330 -0.21 -1.27 -11.57
CA ARG A 330 -1.15 -0.65 -10.62
C ARG A 330 -1.29 0.83 -10.89
N SER A 331 -2.26 1.18 -11.71
CA SER A 331 -2.52 2.58 -12.09
C SER A 331 -3.35 3.38 -11.08
N ALA A 332 -3.91 2.74 -10.08
CA ALA A 332 -4.76 3.38 -9.07
C ALA A 332 -3.91 4.04 -7.98
N TYR A 333 -3.67 5.33 -8.15
CA TYR A 333 -2.94 6.17 -7.20
C TYR A 333 -3.70 7.45 -6.89
N LEU A 334 -3.77 7.81 -5.59
CA LEU A 334 -4.22 9.10 -5.10
C LEU A 334 -3.06 9.80 -4.38
N PRO A 335 -2.81 11.08 -4.64
CA PRO A 335 -1.77 11.82 -3.89
C PRO A 335 -2.16 12.11 -2.44
N SER A 336 -3.45 12.15 -2.13
CA SER A 336 -3.97 12.34 -0.76
C SER A 336 -5.39 11.79 -0.66
N SER A 337 -5.81 11.41 0.53
CA SER A 337 -7.18 11.03 0.91
C SER A 337 -7.60 11.92 2.10
N PRO A 338 -8.73 12.67 2.02
CA PRO A 338 -9.57 12.81 0.84
C PRO A 338 -8.96 13.72 -0.24
N MET A 339 -9.48 13.60 -1.46
CA MET A 339 -9.18 14.57 -2.52
C MET A 339 -10.30 14.67 -3.55
N SER A 340 -10.44 15.88 -4.10
CA SER A 340 -11.25 16.11 -5.31
C SER A 340 -10.36 16.04 -6.55
N PHE A 341 -10.86 15.43 -7.63
CA PHE A 341 -10.15 15.36 -8.92
C PHE A 341 -10.36 16.63 -9.77
N THR A 342 -11.32 17.46 -9.43
CA THR A 342 -11.51 18.76 -10.06
C THR A 342 -10.55 19.77 -9.44
N LYS A 343 -9.63 20.27 -10.24
CA LYS A 343 -8.61 21.23 -9.81
C LYS A 343 -9.22 22.51 -9.24
N PHE A 344 -8.56 23.09 -8.24
CA PHE A 344 -8.93 24.36 -7.61
C PHE A 344 -10.25 24.32 -6.82
N THR A 345 -10.71 23.14 -6.43
CA THR A 345 -11.84 22.94 -5.52
C THR A 345 -11.37 22.55 -4.13
N GLY A 346 -12.28 22.47 -3.17
CA GLY A 346 -11.97 21.89 -1.84
C GLY A 346 -11.55 20.41 -1.97
N ALA A 347 -10.72 19.96 -1.05
CA ALA A 347 -10.24 18.57 -1.07
C ALA A 347 -11.30 17.56 -0.59
N ASN A 348 -12.33 18.01 0.14
CA ASN A 348 -13.31 17.16 0.81
C ASN A 348 -14.73 17.47 0.34
N LEU A 349 -15.10 16.97 -0.83
CA LEU A 349 -16.40 17.21 -1.46
C LEU A 349 -17.15 15.89 -1.67
N ASP A 350 -18.45 15.90 -1.40
CA ASP A 350 -19.32 14.71 -1.60
C ASP A 350 -19.58 14.38 -3.08
N THR A 351 -19.39 15.33 -3.97
CA THR A 351 -19.64 15.17 -5.42
C THR A 351 -18.40 14.78 -6.22
N ASP A 352 -17.21 14.84 -5.63
CA ASP A 352 -15.95 14.73 -6.39
C ASP A 352 -14.87 13.97 -5.62
N GLY A 353 -14.43 12.85 -6.17
CA GLY A 353 -13.35 12.04 -5.62
C GLY A 353 -13.72 11.27 -4.37
N THR A 354 -12.93 11.44 -3.33
CA THR A 354 -13.08 10.77 -2.04
C THR A 354 -13.41 11.76 -0.92
N MET A 355 -14.06 11.30 0.15
CA MET A 355 -14.56 12.16 1.22
C MET A 355 -14.35 11.54 2.61
N HIS A 356 -13.86 12.37 3.55
CA HIS A 356 -13.87 12.08 4.98
C HIS A 356 -15.03 12.77 5.68
N ILE A 357 -15.80 12.04 6.51
CA ILE A 357 -17.01 12.54 7.20
C ILE A 357 -16.83 12.35 8.71
N TRP A 358 -16.26 13.35 9.37
CA TRP A 358 -15.97 13.33 10.80
C TRP A 358 -16.87 14.23 11.65
N ASP A 359 -17.94 14.78 11.07
CA ASP A 359 -18.87 15.64 11.81
C ASP A 359 -19.56 14.91 12.96
N ALA A 360 -19.90 13.62 12.77
CA ALA A 360 -20.54 12.80 13.79
C ALA A 360 -19.60 12.39 14.94
N TRP A 361 -18.29 12.62 14.82
CA TRP A 361 -17.33 12.28 15.86
C TRP A 361 -17.54 13.10 17.14
N ASN A 362 -17.66 14.42 17.01
CA ASN A 362 -17.78 15.31 18.16
C ASN A 362 -18.50 16.65 17.88
N ARG A 363 -19.08 16.84 16.69
CA ARG A 363 -19.67 18.13 16.28
C ARG A 363 -21.16 18.05 16.03
N ALA A 364 -21.66 16.91 15.58
CA ALA A 364 -23.05 16.70 15.20
C ALA A 364 -23.54 15.31 15.63
N ASP A 365 -24.86 15.15 15.71
CA ASP A 365 -25.48 13.85 15.91
C ASP A 365 -25.27 12.96 14.67
N TYR A 366 -25.24 11.62 14.84
CA TYR A 366 -25.03 10.64 13.77
C TYR A 366 -26.00 10.79 12.59
N THR A 367 -27.15 11.42 12.79
CA THR A 367 -28.13 11.72 11.75
C THR A 367 -27.58 12.66 10.66
N VAL A 368 -26.44 13.32 10.90
CA VAL A 368 -25.74 14.14 9.91
C VAL A 368 -25.32 13.33 8.68
N TYR A 369 -25.06 12.03 8.83
CA TYR A 369 -24.70 11.17 7.69
C TYR A 369 -25.74 11.17 6.57
N ALA A 370 -27.02 11.36 6.88
CA ALA A 370 -28.09 11.45 5.89
C ALA A 370 -28.02 12.71 5.00
N GLN A 371 -27.14 13.66 5.32
CA GLN A 371 -26.94 14.89 4.53
C GLN A 371 -25.90 14.72 3.42
N TYR A 372 -25.07 13.66 3.49
CA TYR A 372 -24.00 13.39 2.56
C TYR A 372 -24.40 12.30 1.56
N THR A 373 -23.95 12.46 0.32
CA THR A 373 -24.02 11.44 -0.74
C THR A 373 -22.66 11.34 -1.45
N PRO A 374 -21.61 10.93 -0.72
CA PRO A 374 -20.26 10.94 -1.26
C PRO A 374 -20.13 9.99 -2.45
N ARG A 375 -19.23 10.35 -3.39
CA ARG A 375 -18.86 9.46 -4.49
C ARG A 375 -18.09 8.25 -3.98
N PHE A 376 -17.28 8.47 -2.95
CA PHE A 376 -16.58 7.45 -2.17
C PHE A 376 -16.27 8.02 -0.77
N ALA A 377 -16.79 7.41 0.28
CA ALA A 377 -16.43 7.77 1.65
C ALA A 377 -15.29 6.85 2.11
N ASP A 378 -14.09 7.38 2.15
CA ASP A 378 -12.87 6.66 2.54
C ASP A 378 -12.54 6.80 4.03
N GLU A 379 -13.15 7.76 4.72
CA GLU A 379 -13.20 7.78 6.18
C GLU A 379 -14.53 8.32 6.71
N PHE A 380 -15.08 7.62 7.66
CA PHE A 380 -16.17 8.10 8.51
C PHE A 380 -16.24 7.27 9.79
N GLY A 381 -16.84 7.81 10.83
CA GLY A 381 -17.01 7.07 12.08
C GLY A 381 -17.84 7.83 13.09
N TYR A 382 -18.38 7.07 14.03
CA TYR A 382 -19.12 7.57 15.18
C TYR A 382 -18.49 7.01 16.45
N GLN A 383 -18.15 7.88 17.38
CA GLN A 383 -17.58 7.45 18.65
C GLN A 383 -18.67 6.81 19.50
N ALA A 384 -18.53 5.52 19.74
CA ALA A 384 -19.47 4.73 20.52
C ALA A 384 -18.73 3.82 21.49
N PRO A 385 -19.38 3.42 22.61
CA PRO A 385 -18.81 2.39 23.49
C PRO A 385 -18.57 1.08 22.72
N PRO A 386 -17.53 0.33 23.03
CA PRO A 386 -17.32 -1.00 22.49
C PRO A 386 -18.41 -1.95 22.99
N ALA A 387 -18.45 -3.17 22.43
CA ALA A 387 -19.31 -4.22 22.92
C ALA A 387 -19.07 -4.47 24.43
N TRP A 388 -20.13 -4.82 25.16
CA TRP A 388 -20.05 -5.02 26.62
C TRP A 388 -18.97 -6.01 27.04
N SER A 389 -18.78 -7.09 26.28
CA SER A 389 -17.72 -8.08 26.52
C SER A 389 -16.33 -7.48 26.39
N THR A 390 -16.10 -6.61 25.41
CA THR A 390 -14.83 -5.90 25.21
C THR A 390 -14.58 -4.92 26.35
N LEU A 391 -15.60 -4.12 26.69
CA LEU A 391 -15.51 -3.14 27.76
C LEU A 391 -15.16 -3.80 29.11
N THR A 392 -15.87 -4.88 29.47
CA THR A 392 -15.64 -5.59 30.75
C THR A 392 -14.35 -6.40 30.77
N GLY A 393 -13.83 -6.79 29.60
CA GLY A 393 -12.53 -7.43 29.46
C GLY A 393 -11.36 -6.45 29.66
N ALA A 394 -11.55 -5.19 29.28
CA ALA A 394 -10.53 -4.15 29.40
C ALA A 394 -10.62 -3.36 30.72
N VAL A 395 -11.83 -3.07 31.20
CA VAL A 395 -12.08 -2.27 32.41
C VAL A 395 -12.56 -3.19 33.53
N HIS A 396 -11.64 -3.62 34.38
CA HIS A 396 -11.91 -4.57 35.47
C HIS A 396 -11.49 -4.06 36.86
N ASP A 397 -10.86 -2.89 36.94
CA ASP A 397 -10.29 -2.36 38.17
C ASP A 397 -11.29 -1.57 39.03
N GLY A 398 -12.48 -1.39 38.52
CA GLY A 398 -13.53 -0.65 39.20
C GLY A 398 -14.93 -1.09 38.80
N LYS A 399 -15.91 -0.56 39.52
CA LYS A 399 -17.30 -0.77 39.19
C LYS A 399 -17.65 0.08 37.96
N LEU A 400 -18.17 -0.57 36.91
CA LEU A 400 -18.72 0.15 35.77
C LEU A 400 -20.03 0.83 36.19
N GLU A 401 -20.03 2.14 36.26
CA GLU A 401 -21.21 2.96 36.57
C GLU A 401 -21.57 3.84 35.36
N PRO A 402 -22.86 3.98 35.02
CA PRO A 402 -23.26 4.91 33.97
C PRO A 402 -22.82 6.34 34.32
N PHE A 403 -22.14 7.00 33.39
CA PHE A 403 -21.66 8.38 33.55
C PHE A 403 -20.63 8.58 34.70
N GLY A 404 -19.92 7.51 35.05
CA GLY A 404 -18.85 7.53 36.04
C GLY A 404 -17.49 7.99 35.48
#